data_a2920fe2794b519c44ee49422cc82fe2
#
_entry.id   a2920fe2794b519c44ee49422cc82fe2
#
_cell.length_a   1.000
_cell.length_b   1.000
_cell.length_c   1.000
_cell.angle_alpha   90.00
_cell.angle_beta   90.00
_cell.angle_gamma   90.00
#
_symmetry.space_group_name_H-M   'P 1'
#
loop_
_entity.id
_entity.type
_entity.pdbx_description
1 polymer ?
#
loop_
_entity_poly.entity_id
_entity_poly.type
_entity_poly.pdbx_seq_one_letter_code
_entity_poly.pdbx_strand_id
1 'polypeptide(L)'
;MSARQGAVGTLALIGGGEFREGCRTFDSELLATAGTKEVVVLPSAAAFENPNRVIERATSHFEALGAKVKPLMVLHRAEAEDPKLVEAVRRARLVYLSDGSPLHLRSVLKASLLWDAILASYHAGGVLAASGAGATLVCDPMVDPRGGAYTVGLGVVSDLAVFPYHGTAAGHLRARSLDLLPPSAKLVGIEEETALIRDPSGAWRVAGVGVVSVYDGSTSIDHKSGASIPDLP
;
A
#
# COMPACT_ATOMS: atom_id res chain seq x y z
N MET A 1 -9.03 -11.93 -30.51
CA MET A 1 -9.73 -12.42 -29.30
C MET A 1 -9.21 -11.57 -28.15
N SER A 2 -9.98 -10.55 -27.73
CA SER A 2 -9.64 -9.68 -26.61
C SER A 2 -9.67 -10.53 -25.34
N ALA A 3 -8.52 -10.69 -24.69
CA ALA A 3 -8.48 -11.23 -23.34
C ALA A 3 -9.36 -10.34 -22.48
N ARG A 4 -10.41 -10.90 -21.88
CA ARG A 4 -11.16 -10.23 -20.80
C ARG A 4 -10.11 -9.91 -19.73
N GLN A 5 -9.75 -8.63 -19.60
CA GLN A 5 -9.04 -8.16 -18.40
C GLN A 5 -9.95 -8.55 -17.23
N GLY A 6 -9.49 -9.52 -16.42
CA GLY A 6 -10.17 -9.89 -15.18
C GLY A 6 -10.36 -8.64 -14.35
N ALA A 7 -11.47 -8.58 -13.60
CA ALA A 7 -11.73 -7.46 -12.71
C ALA A 7 -10.52 -7.24 -11.80
N VAL A 8 -9.85 -6.09 -11.95
CA VAL A 8 -8.79 -5.67 -11.04
C VAL A 8 -9.48 -5.17 -9.78
N GLY A 9 -8.96 -5.49 -8.61
CA GLY A 9 -9.52 -5.03 -7.33
C GLY A 9 -9.23 -3.56 -7.04
N THR A 10 -9.56 -3.12 -5.84
CA THR A 10 -9.24 -1.79 -5.34
C THR A 10 -7.86 -1.79 -4.68
N LEU A 11 -7.02 -0.82 -5.03
CA LEU A 11 -5.71 -0.60 -4.42
C LEU A 11 -5.74 0.69 -3.61
N ALA A 12 -5.30 0.64 -2.35
CA ALA A 12 -5.11 1.83 -1.51
C ALA A 12 -3.64 1.97 -1.12
N LEU A 13 -3.02 3.07 -1.55
CA LEU A 13 -1.64 3.45 -1.20
C LEU A 13 -1.71 4.50 -0.11
N ILE A 14 -1.24 4.17 1.10
CA ILE A 14 -1.35 5.02 2.29
C ILE A 14 0.03 5.59 2.63
N GLY A 15 0.10 6.88 2.92
CA GLY A 15 1.37 7.59 3.16
C GLY A 15 2.03 7.31 4.51
N GLY A 16 1.48 6.42 5.31
CA GLY A 16 1.89 6.11 6.67
C GLY A 16 0.85 6.54 7.70
N GLY A 17 1.14 6.33 8.99
CA GLY A 17 0.21 6.67 10.06
C GLY A 17 -1.04 5.79 10.09
N GLU A 18 -0.97 4.58 9.53
CA GLU A 18 -2.07 3.64 9.47
C GLU A 18 -2.65 3.33 10.85
N PHE A 19 -3.95 2.99 10.88
CA PHE A 19 -4.71 2.66 12.08
C PHE A 19 -4.85 3.82 13.07
N ARG A 20 -4.70 5.08 12.61
CA ARG A 20 -5.01 6.30 13.36
C ARG A 20 -6.39 6.82 12.98
N GLU A 21 -6.85 7.85 13.70
CA GLU A 21 -8.20 8.42 13.56
C GLU A 21 -8.48 8.90 12.11
N GLY A 22 -7.53 9.57 11.47
CA GLY A 22 -7.69 10.08 10.11
C GLY A 22 -7.86 9.00 9.04
N CYS A 23 -7.51 7.73 9.35
CA CYS A 23 -7.72 6.61 8.44
C CYS A 23 -9.14 6.04 8.48
N ARG A 24 -9.94 6.32 9.52
CA ARG A 24 -11.21 5.63 9.77
C ARG A 24 -12.19 5.70 8.61
N THR A 25 -12.31 6.84 7.98
CA THR A 25 -13.28 7.04 6.90
C THR A 25 -12.93 6.16 5.70
N PHE A 26 -11.71 6.23 5.20
CA PHE A 26 -11.34 5.43 4.03
C PHE A 26 -11.20 3.94 4.35
N ASP A 27 -10.77 3.55 5.56
CA ASP A 27 -10.73 2.13 5.95
C ASP A 27 -12.15 1.53 6.05
N SER A 28 -13.13 2.31 6.51
CA SER A 28 -14.54 1.92 6.47
C SER A 28 -15.05 1.75 5.03
N GLU A 29 -14.67 2.65 4.12
CA GLU A 29 -14.98 2.52 2.68
C GLU A 29 -14.31 1.30 2.05
N LEU A 30 -13.06 0.99 2.39
CA LEU A 30 -12.36 -0.20 1.90
C LEU A 30 -13.02 -1.49 2.40
N LEU A 31 -13.49 -1.55 3.65
CA LEU A 31 -14.27 -2.66 4.19
C LEU A 31 -15.58 -2.85 3.41
N ALA A 32 -16.31 -1.76 3.17
CA ALA A 32 -17.55 -1.77 2.39
C ALA A 32 -17.30 -2.25 0.95
N THR A 33 -16.25 -1.74 0.31
CA THR A 33 -15.85 -2.13 -1.06
C THR A 33 -15.46 -3.61 -1.13
N ALA A 34 -14.73 -4.11 -0.15
CA ALA A 34 -14.38 -5.53 -0.05
C ALA A 34 -15.58 -6.43 0.27
N GLY A 35 -16.68 -5.87 0.79
CA GLY A 35 -17.86 -6.63 1.22
C GLY A 35 -17.55 -7.60 2.35
N THR A 36 -16.65 -7.25 3.26
CA THR A 36 -16.18 -8.10 4.34
C THR A 36 -16.14 -7.38 5.68
N LYS A 37 -16.17 -8.16 6.75
CA LYS A 37 -15.88 -7.70 8.12
C LYS A 37 -14.61 -8.34 8.68
N GLU A 38 -13.73 -8.85 7.81
CA GLU A 38 -12.45 -9.42 8.18
C GLU A 38 -11.33 -8.76 7.36
N VAL A 39 -10.27 -8.34 8.04
CA VAL A 39 -9.06 -7.75 7.44
C VAL A 39 -7.88 -8.66 7.75
N VAL A 40 -7.22 -9.16 6.71
CA VAL A 40 -5.94 -9.86 6.87
C VAL A 40 -4.82 -8.82 6.93
N VAL A 41 -4.15 -8.71 8.08
CA VAL A 41 -3.06 -7.75 8.29
C VAL A 41 -1.72 -8.45 8.33
N LEU A 42 -0.80 -8.02 7.47
CA LEU A 42 0.59 -8.49 7.41
C LEU A 42 1.51 -7.43 8.04
N PRO A 43 2.08 -7.70 9.24
CA PRO A 43 3.04 -6.80 9.86
C PRO A 43 4.48 -7.07 9.42
N SER A 44 4.67 -7.70 8.26
CA SER A 44 5.97 -8.18 7.75
C SER A 44 7.02 -7.08 7.65
N ALA A 45 6.62 -5.86 7.26
CA ALA A 45 7.53 -4.73 7.19
C ALA A 45 8.10 -4.34 8.57
N ALA A 46 7.35 -4.55 9.63
CA ALA A 46 7.72 -4.25 11.03
C ALA A 46 8.39 -5.42 11.77
N ALA A 47 8.87 -6.44 11.05
CA ALA A 47 9.41 -7.68 11.65
C ALA A 47 10.52 -7.43 12.70
N PHE A 48 11.35 -6.41 12.52
CA PHE A 48 12.44 -6.05 13.43
C PHE A 48 12.13 -4.85 14.34
N GLU A 49 10.88 -4.36 14.33
CA GLU A 49 10.43 -3.27 15.18
C GLU A 49 9.51 -3.80 16.29
N ASN A 50 8.24 -3.86 16.09
CA ASN A 50 7.30 -4.50 17.00
C ASN A 50 6.05 -4.96 16.25
N PRO A 51 6.09 -6.11 15.55
CA PRO A 51 4.97 -6.57 14.73
C PRO A 51 3.69 -6.83 15.55
N ASN A 52 3.81 -7.24 16.81
CA ASN A 52 2.65 -7.44 17.68
C ASN A 52 1.92 -6.11 17.95
N ARG A 53 2.68 -5.02 18.18
CA ARG A 53 2.09 -3.69 18.38
C ARG A 53 1.35 -3.20 17.13
N VAL A 54 1.84 -3.53 15.94
CA VAL A 54 1.11 -3.25 14.69
C VAL A 54 -0.24 -3.96 14.69
N ILE A 55 -0.26 -5.25 15.03
CA ILE A 55 -1.50 -6.03 15.10
C ILE A 55 -2.45 -5.52 16.19
N GLU A 56 -1.95 -5.13 17.37
CA GLU A 56 -2.76 -4.54 18.44
C GLU A 56 -3.45 -3.25 17.97
N ARG A 57 -2.70 -2.35 17.31
CA ARG A 57 -3.25 -1.10 16.75
C ARG A 57 -4.28 -1.38 15.66
N ALA A 58 -3.97 -2.28 14.74
CA ALA A 58 -4.90 -2.69 13.69
C ALA A 58 -6.19 -3.29 14.27
N THR A 59 -6.06 -4.17 15.27
CA THR A 59 -7.21 -4.79 15.95
C THR A 59 -8.10 -3.74 16.58
N SER A 60 -7.53 -2.85 17.38
CA SER A 60 -8.29 -1.77 18.03
C SER A 60 -9.00 -0.86 17.02
N HIS A 61 -8.31 -0.53 15.92
CA HIS A 61 -8.85 0.32 14.86
C HIS A 61 -10.02 -0.34 14.12
N PHE A 62 -9.83 -1.57 13.64
CA PHE A 62 -10.85 -2.27 12.84
C PHE A 62 -12.02 -2.77 13.68
N GLU A 63 -11.81 -3.14 14.93
CA GLU A 63 -12.91 -3.43 15.88
C GLU A 63 -13.82 -2.23 16.07
N ALA A 64 -13.26 -1.02 16.19
CA ALA A 64 -14.04 0.21 16.24
C ALA A 64 -14.84 0.50 14.96
N LEU A 65 -14.45 -0.10 13.83
CA LEU A 65 -15.16 -0.07 12.54
C LEU A 65 -16.11 -1.28 12.35
N GLY A 66 -16.25 -2.14 13.37
CA GLY A 66 -17.11 -3.33 13.32
C GLY A 66 -16.54 -4.50 12.49
N ALA A 67 -15.23 -4.53 12.29
CA ALA A 67 -14.51 -5.59 11.58
C ALA A 67 -13.52 -6.31 12.49
N LYS A 68 -13.11 -7.52 12.11
CA LYS A 68 -12.13 -8.33 12.82
C LYS A 68 -10.80 -8.33 12.08
N VAL A 69 -9.70 -8.25 12.81
CA VAL A 69 -8.36 -8.46 12.26
C VAL A 69 -7.99 -9.93 12.35
N LYS A 70 -7.51 -10.45 11.22
CA LYS A 70 -6.82 -11.72 11.13
C LYS A 70 -5.34 -11.46 10.95
N PRO A 71 -4.53 -11.57 12.02
CA PRO A 71 -3.11 -11.34 11.92
C PRO A 71 -2.44 -12.45 11.10
N LEU A 72 -1.59 -12.07 10.16
CA LEU A 72 -0.79 -13.00 9.40
C LEU A 72 0.68 -12.72 9.67
N MET A 73 1.23 -13.40 10.68
CA MET A 73 2.59 -13.20 11.20
C MET A 73 3.64 -13.83 10.29
N VAL A 74 3.73 -13.32 9.06
CA VAL A 74 4.76 -13.68 8.08
C VAL A 74 5.89 -12.67 8.23
N LEU A 75 6.90 -13.00 9.02
CA LEU A 75 8.01 -12.11 9.36
C LEU A 75 9.29 -12.44 8.58
N HIS A 76 9.38 -13.67 8.04
CA HIS A 76 10.53 -14.15 7.28
C HIS A 76 10.09 -14.85 5.99
N ARG A 77 11.03 -14.99 5.06
CA ARG A 77 10.78 -15.60 3.75
C ARG A 77 10.18 -16.99 3.81
N ALA A 78 10.64 -17.83 4.74
CA ALA A 78 10.16 -19.22 4.85
C ALA A 78 8.65 -19.30 5.16
N GLU A 79 8.12 -18.36 5.94
CA GLU A 79 6.70 -18.28 6.28
C GLU A 79 5.85 -17.86 5.08
N ALA A 80 6.42 -17.11 4.14
CA ALA A 80 5.75 -16.71 2.90
C ALA A 80 5.56 -17.89 1.90
N GLU A 81 6.14 -19.03 2.20
CA GLU A 81 5.98 -20.29 1.46
C GLU A 81 5.08 -21.29 2.21
N ASP A 82 4.59 -20.98 3.41
CA ASP A 82 3.72 -21.87 4.20
C ASP A 82 2.32 -21.97 3.54
N PRO A 83 1.89 -23.17 3.10
CA PRO A 83 0.60 -23.36 2.44
C PRO A 83 -0.61 -22.90 3.28
N LYS A 84 -0.52 -22.97 4.60
CA LYS A 84 -1.63 -22.56 5.50
C LYS A 84 -1.78 -21.05 5.51
N LEU A 85 -0.66 -20.30 5.53
CA LEU A 85 -0.65 -18.84 5.51
C LEU A 85 -1.04 -18.32 4.11
N VAL A 86 -0.56 -18.98 3.07
CA VAL A 86 -0.95 -18.70 1.67
C VAL A 86 -2.46 -18.88 1.46
N GLU A 87 -3.04 -19.99 1.97
CA GLU A 87 -4.48 -20.25 1.82
C GLU A 87 -5.33 -19.24 2.61
N ALA A 88 -4.84 -18.73 3.73
CA ALA A 88 -5.52 -17.69 4.48
C ALA A 88 -5.68 -16.39 3.67
N VAL A 89 -4.68 -16.04 2.86
CA VAL A 89 -4.71 -14.87 1.96
C VAL A 89 -5.57 -15.12 0.74
N ARG A 90 -5.57 -16.31 0.15
CA ARG A 90 -6.42 -16.63 -1.02
C ARG A 90 -7.90 -16.40 -0.76
N ARG A 91 -8.33 -16.55 0.48
CA ARG A 91 -9.73 -16.32 0.91
C ARG A 91 -10.00 -14.90 1.36
N ALA A 92 -8.95 -14.09 1.54
CA ALA A 92 -9.10 -12.73 2.02
C ALA A 92 -9.76 -11.85 0.96
N ARG A 93 -10.67 -10.98 1.39
CA ARG A 93 -11.27 -9.94 0.54
C ARG A 93 -10.60 -8.59 0.75
N LEU A 94 -9.93 -8.41 1.87
CA LEU A 94 -9.14 -7.23 2.21
C LEU A 94 -7.82 -7.67 2.83
N VAL A 95 -6.72 -7.35 2.16
CA VAL A 95 -5.35 -7.58 2.64
C VAL A 95 -4.70 -6.23 2.91
N TYR A 96 -4.09 -6.09 4.07
CA TYR A 96 -3.44 -4.87 4.51
C TYR A 96 -1.94 -5.12 4.79
N LEU A 97 -1.07 -4.49 4.01
CA LEU A 97 0.38 -4.48 4.23
C LEU A 97 0.73 -3.27 5.12
N SER A 98 1.25 -3.52 6.31
CA SER A 98 1.62 -2.44 7.24
C SER A 98 2.91 -1.75 6.83
N ASP A 99 3.18 -0.64 7.51
CA ASP A 99 4.43 0.10 7.38
C ASP A 99 5.60 -0.57 8.13
N GLY A 100 6.83 -0.06 7.86
CA GLY A 100 8.11 -0.50 8.43
C GLY A 100 9.25 -0.44 7.42
N SER A 101 9.98 -1.55 7.24
CA SER A 101 11.09 -1.65 6.29
C SER A 101 10.63 -2.18 4.92
N PRO A 102 10.64 -1.35 3.85
CA PRO A 102 10.24 -1.81 2.51
C PRO A 102 11.22 -2.83 1.93
N LEU A 103 12.50 -2.74 2.24
CA LEU A 103 13.49 -3.70 1.76
C LEU A 103 13.32 -5.07 2.42
N HIS A 104 12.99 -5.09 3.72
CA HIS A 104 12.67 -6.33 4.39
C HIS A 104 11.37 -6.94 3.83
N LEU A 105 10.31 -6.15 3.74
CA LEU A 105 9.04 -6.59 3.16
C LEU A 105 9.23 -7.16 1.75
N ARG A 106 10.07 -6.50 0.92
CA ARG A 106 10.44 -7.00 -0.40
C ARG A 106 11.14 -8.36 -0.33
N SER A 107 12.09 -8.53 0.59
CA SER A 107 12.82 -9.80 0.75
C SER A 107 11.91 -10.96 1.14
N VAL A 108 10.86 -10.67 1.89
CA VAL A 108 9.85 -11.66 2.31
C VAL A 108 8.90 -12.00 1.15
N LEU A 109 8.38 -10.99 0.44
CA LEU A 109 7.27 -11.19 -0.50
C LEU A 109 7.71 -11.46 -1.93
N LYS A 110 8.83 -10.92 -2.41
CA LYS A 110 9.22 -11.03 -3.83
C LYS A 110 9.30 -12.48 -4.29
N ALA A 111 8.50 -12.83 -5.31
CA ALA A 111 8.43 -14.18 -5.89
C ALA A 111 8.11 -15.28 -4.84
N SER A 112 7.23 -14.99 -3.85
CA SER A 112 6.73 -15.96 -2.88
C SER A 112 5.34 -16.47 -3.25
N LEU A 113 4.98 -17.65 -2.77
CA LEU A 113 3.62 -18.18 -2.88
C LEU A 113 2.59 -17.25 -2.22
N LEU A 114 2.98 -16.59 -1.11
CA LEU A 114 2.13 -15.62 -0.44
C LEU A 114 1.86 -14.39 -1.31
N TRP A 115 2.89 -13.86 -2.01
CA TRP A 115 2.70 -12.74 -2.92
C TRP A 115 1.79 -13.10 -4.08
N ASP A 116 1.95 -14.28 -4.66
CA ASP A 116 1.07 -14.78 -5.71
C ASP A 116 -0.39 -14.89 -5.22
N ALA A 117 -0.58 -15.31 -3.95
CA ALA A 117 -1.91 -15.37 -3.35
C ALA A 117 -2.53 -13.97 -3.12
N ILE A 118 -1.72 -12.99 -2.69
CA ILE A 118 -2.16 -11.58 -2.56
C ILE A 118 -2.61 -11.04 -3.91
N LEU A 119 -1.80 -11.24 -4.95
CA LEU A 119 -2.14 -10.80 -6.31
C LEU A 119 -3.40 -11.51 -6.83
N ALA A 120 -3.53 -12.81 -6.58
CA ALA A 120 -4.72 -13.57 -6.98
C ALA A 120 -6.00 -13.03 -6.31
N SER A 121 -5.95 -12.73 -5.01
CA SER A 121 -7.08 -12.11 -4.29
C SER A 121 -7.40 -10.73 -4.88
N TYR A 122 -6.39 -9.90 -5.11
CA TYR A 122 -6.55 -8.58 -5.71
C TYR A 122 -7.15 -8.66 -7.12
N HIS A 123 -6.64 -9.53 -8.00
CA HIS A 123 -7.17 -9.71 -9.35
C HIS A 123 -8.57 -10.37 -9.38
N ALA A 124 -8.97 -11.01 -8.30
CA ALA A 124 -10.33 -11.52 -8.13
C ALA A 124 -11.33 -10.44 -7.61
N GLY A 125 -10.92 -9.17 -7.59
CA GLY A 125 -11.73 -8.04 -7.14
C GLY A 125 -11.64 -7.77 -5.63
N GLY A 126 -10.62 -8.29 -4.96
CA GLY A 126 -10.32 -7.97 -3.56
C GLY A 126 -9.71 -6.58 -3.39
N VAL A 127 -9.54 -6.15 -2.16
CA VAL A 127 -8.90 -4.89 -1.79
C VAL A 127 -7.49 -5.17 -1.27
N LEU A 128 -6.51 -4.49 -1.84
CA LEU A 128 -5.13 -4.43 -1.35
C LEU A 128 -4.86 -3.03 -0.78
N ALA A 129 -4.70 -2.94 0.52
CA ALA A 129 -4.25 -1.73 1.20
C ALA A 129 -2.77 -1.88 1.57
N ALA A 130 -1.99 -0.84 1.35
CA ALA A 130 -0.55 -0.85 1.58
C ALA A 130 -0.12 0.49 2.16
N SER A 131 0.47 0.48 3.36
CA SER A 131 0.88 1.69 4.07
C SER A 131 2.40 1.85 4.08
N GLY A 132 2.88 3.08 3.98
CA GLY A 132 4.28 3.44 4.09
C GLY A 132 5.22 2.56 3.26
N ALA A 133 5.91 1.64 3.92
CA ALA A 133 6.76 0.62 3.30
C ALA A 133 6.00 -0.25 2.28
N GLY A 134 4.77 -0.63 2.60
CA GLY A 134 3.91 -1.38 1.68
C GLY A 134 3.56 -0.57 0.44
N ALA A 135 3.19 0.71 0.60
CA ALA A 135 2.80 1.58 -0.49
C ALA A 135 3.92 1.78 -1.52
N THR A 136 5.15 2.06 -1.04
CA THR A 136 6.28 2.18 -1.97
C THR A 136 6.63 0.84 -2.62
N LEU A 137 6.55 -0.28 -1.89
CA LEU A 137 6.92 -1.60 -2.39
C LEU A 137 6.03 -2.10 -3.51
N VAL A 138 4.71 -1.89 -3.44
CA VAL A 138 3.77 -2.39 -4.47
C VAL A 138 3.87 -1.62 -5.78
N CYS A 139 4.54 -0.48 -5.79
CA CYS A 139 4.84 0.32 -6.97
C CYS A 139 6.20 -0.04 -7.58
N ASP A 140 6.39 0.26 -8.87
CA ASP A 140 7.67 0.15 -9.55
C ASP A 140 7.89 1.41 -10.41
N PRO A 141 8.96 2.18 -10.15
CA PRO A 141 10.08 1.95 -9.22
C PRO A 141 9.71 2.19 -7.75
N MET A 142 10.36 1.45 -6.85
CA MET A 142 10.23 1.59 -5.40
C MET A 142 11.27 2.60 -4.87
N VAL A 143 10.84 3.56 -4.06
CA VAL A 143 11.77 4.48 -3.37
C VAL A 143 12.52 3.73 -2.26
N ASP A 144 13.85 3.84 -2.23
CA ASP A 144 14.68 3.38 -1.11
C ASP A 144 14.72 4.47 -0.01
N PRO A 145 14.11 4.22 1.16
CA PRO A 145 14.01 5.23 2.21
C PRO A 145 15.35 5.63 2.85
N ARG A 146 16.42 4.85 2.61
CA ARG A 146 17.75 5.14 3.17
C ARG A 146 18.45 6.29 2.45
N GLY A 147 18.15 6.52 1.19
CA GLY A 147 18.86 7.51 0.41
C GLY A 147 18.04 8.18 -0.70
N GLY A 148 16.75 7.90 -0.82
CA GLY A 148 15.89 8.49 -1.84
C GLY A 148 16.17 8.02 -3.28
N ALA A 149 17.01 6.99 -3.46
CA ALA A 149 17.23 6.34 -4.75
C ALA A 149 16.11 5.33 -5.05
N TYR A 150 16.16 4.71 -6.23
CA TYR A 150 15.17 3.72 -6.63
C TYR A 150 15.73 2.31 -6.69
N THR A 151 14.86 1.36 -6.43
CA THR A 151 15.06 -0.06 -6.72
C THR A 151 13.78 -0.65 -7.31
N VAL A 152 13.86 -1.89 -7.79
CA VAL A 152 12.70 -2.58 -8.37
C VAL A 152 11.71 -2.94 -7.28
N GLY A 153 10.47 -2.48 -7.41
CA GLY A 153 9.35 -2.84 -6.53
C GLY A 153 8.69 -4.17 -6.89
N LEU A 154 7.45 -4.36 -6.50
CA LEU A 154 6.66 -5.55 -6.84
C LEU A 154 5.69 -5.32 -8.02
N GLY A 155 5.57 -4.10 -8.52
CA GLY A 155 4.95 -3.77 -9.80
C GLY A 155 3.45 -4.01 -9.89
N VAL A 156 2.70 -3.84 -8.81
CA VAL A 156 1.22 -3.76 -8.90
C VAL A 156 0.80 -2.53 -9.70
N VAL A 157 1.58 -1.46 -9.56
CA VAL A 157 1.52 -0.28 -10.42
C VAL A 157 2.91 -0.01 -10.98
N SER A 158 3.03 -0.05 -12.30
CA SER A 158 4.27 0.32 -13.01
C SER A 158 4.29 1.82 -13.31
N ASP A 159 5.48 2.37 -13.49
CA ASP A 159 5.71 3.78 -13.80
C ASP A 159 5.15 4.77 -12.75
N LEU A 160 4.96 4.28 -11.52
CA LEU A 160 4.57 5.07 -10.36
C LEU A 160 5.54 4.82 -9.20
N ALA A 161 6.08 5.90 -8.64
CA ALA A 161 6.86 5.86 -7.41
C ALA A 161 6.06 6.55 -6.29
N VAL A 162 6.04 5.95 -5.10
CA VAL A 162 5.39 6.52 -3.91
C VAL A 162 6.44 6.97 -2.92
N PHE A 163 6.38 8.23 -2.50
CA PHE A 163 7.12 8.81 -1.40
C PHE A 163 6.19 8.97 -0.20
N PRO A 164 6.22 8.04 0.76
CA PRO A 164 5.39 8.10 1.95
C PRO A 164 5.89 9.16 2.93
N TYR A 165 5.10 9.47 3.96
CA TYR A 165 5.41 10.50 4.97
C TYR A 165 5.73 11.86 4.35
N HIS A 166 5.06 12.17 3.24
CA HIS A 166 5.23 13.44 2.57
C HIS A 166 4.87 14.61 3.52
N GLY A 167 5.71 15.63 3.54
CA GLY A 167 5.55 16.74 4.48
C GLY A 167 6.27 16.56 5.83
N THR A 168 6.47 15.32 6.30
CA THR A 168 7.18 15.02 7.56
C THR A 168 8.52 14.33 7.33
N ALA A 169 8.69 13.60 6.21
CA ALA A 169 9.96 12.99 5.84
C ALA A 169 11.02 14.03 5.48
N ALA A 170 12.28 13.63 5.61
CA ALA A 170 13.42 14.50 5.32
C ALA A 170 13.41 15.03 3.87
N GLY A 171 13.30 16.34 3.71
CA GLY A 171 13.15 17.00 2.41
C GLY A 171 14.29 16.71 1.41
N HIS A 172 15.53 16.46 1.90
CA HIS A 172 16.65 16.08 1.04
C HIS A 172 16.49 14.71 0.36
N LEU A 173 15.79 13.77 1.00
CA LEU A 173 15.49 12.47 0.40
C LEU A 173 14.49 12.61 -0.74
N ARG A 174 13.48 13.45 -0.56
CA ARG A 174 12.51 13.78 -1.61
C ARG A 174 13.18 14.46 -2.80
N ALA A 175 14.03 15.47 -2.57
CA ALA A 175 14.76 16.14 -3.63
C ALA A 175 15.58 15.15 -4.45
N ARG A 176 16.32 14.26 -3.77
CA ARG A 176 17.07 13.20 -4.44
C ARG A 176 16.20 12.22 -5.21
N SER A 177 15.02 11.87 -4.69
CA SER A 177 14.09 11.00 -5.42
C SER A 177 13.61 11.68 -6.70
N LEU A 178 13.34 12.98 -6.67
CA LEU A 178 12.99 13.74 -7.89
C LEU A 178 14.12 13.77 -8.91
N ASP A 179 15.36 14.03 -8.46
CA ASP A 179 16.52 14.09 -9.34
C ASP A 179 16.83 12.75 -10.02
N LEU A 180 16.50 11.64 -9.37
CA LEU A 180 16.78 10.28 -9.84
C LEU A 180 15.58 9.60 -10.48
N LEU A 181 14.44 10.27 -10.57
CA LEU A 181 13.19 9.69 -11.10
C LEU A 181 13.39 9.25 -12.56
N PRO A 182 13.09 7.99 -12.90
CA PRO A 182 13.10 7.56 -14.29
C PRO A 182 12.13 8.40 -15.15
N PRO A 183 12.50 8.76 -16.39
CA PRO A 183 11.67 9.63 -17.23
C PRO A 183 10.25 9.11 -17.53
N SER A 184 10.06 7.78 -17.48
CA SER A 184 8.75 7.15 -17.67
C SER A 184 7.88 7.18 -16.43
N ALA A 185 8.45 7.38 -15.24
CA ALA A 185 7.74 7.26 -13.99
C ALA A 185 7.24 8.60 -13.45
N LYS A 186 6.13 8.58 -12.73
CA LYS A 186 5.63 9.68 -11.91
C LYS A 186 5.96 9.44 -10.45
N LEU A 187 6.28 10.52 -9.72
CA LEU A 187 6.41 10.47 -8.27
C LEU A 187 5.16 11.07 -7.63
N VAL A 188 4.61 10.36 -6.65
CA VAL A 188 3.55 10.89 -5.79
C VAL A 188 4.01 10.90 -4.33
N GLY A 189 3.89 12.06 -3.69
CA GLY A 189 4.07 12.19 -2.25
C GLY A 189 2.73 11.99 -1.56
N ILE A 190 2.67 11.13 -0.55
CA ILE A 190 1.45 10.88 0.22
C ILE A 190 1.72 11.20 1.69
N GLU A 191 0.94 12.09 2.27
CA GLU A 191 1.02 12.43 3.70
C GLU A 191 0.49 11.32 4.60
N GLU A 192 0.85 11.37 5.88
CA GLU A 192 0.31 10.44 6.90
C GLU A 192 -1.23 10.51 6.94
N GLU A 193 -1.86 9.40 7.31
CA GLU A 193 -3.33 9.26 7.44
C GLU A 193 -4.09 9.66 6.16
N THR A 194 -3.43 9.51 5.01
CA THR A 194 -3.94 9.86 3.69
C THR A 194 -3.71 8.69 2.73
N ALA A 195 -4.71 8.42 1.90
CA ALA A 195 -4.68 7.35 0.92
C ALA A 195 -4.90 7.88 -0.50
N LEU A 196 -4.12 7.35 -1.44
CA LEU A 196 -4.35 7.41 -2.88
C LEU A 196 -4.98 6.08 -3.28
N ILE A 197 -6.24 6.10 -3.70
CA ILE A 197 -7.05 4.89 -3.94
C ILE A 197 -7.33 4.75 -5.43
N ARG A 198 -6.96 3.61 -6.01
CA ARG A 198 -7.32 3.20 -7.37
C ARG A 198 -8.50 2.23 -7.30
N ASP A 199 -9.59 2.57 -7.97
CA ASP A 199 -10.74 1.71 -8.10
C ASP A 199 -10.57 0.66 -9.22
N PRO A 200 -11.49 -0.31 -9.37
CA PRO A 200 -11.43 -1.33 -10.42
C PRO A 200 -11.49 -0.79 -11.85
N SER A 201 -11.95 0.45 -12.06
CA SER A 201 -11.96 1.10 -13.38
C SER A 201 -10.60 1.71 -13.74
N GLY A 202 -9.67 1.78 -12.78
CA GLY A 202 -8.38 2.45 -12.91
C GLY A 202 -8.39 3.92 -12.50
N ALA A 203 -9.52 4.46 -12.04
CA ALA A 203 -9.60 5.84 -11.60
C ALA A 203 -8.98 6.02 -10.20
N TRP A 204 -8.20 7.09 -10.05
CA TRP A 204 -7.52 7.44 -8.82
C TRP A 204 -8.24 8.56 -8.07
N ARG A 205 -8.36 8.42 -6.76
CA ARG A 205 -8.89 9.45 -5.86
C ARG A 205 -8.10 9.55 -4.58
N VAL A 206 -8.18 10.70 -3.93
CA VAL A 206 -7.58 10.96 -2.61
C VAL A 206 -8.63 10.80 -1.51
N ALA A 207 -8.22 10.19 -0.40
CA ALA A 207 -9.02 10.09 0.82
C ALA A 207 -8.13 10.29 2.06
N GLY A 208 -8.72 10.68 3.19
CA GLY A 208 -7.98 10.93 4.43
C GLY A 208 -7.88 12.39 4.78
N VAL A 209 -6.95 12.76 5.66
CA VAL A 209 -6.89 14.11 6.27
C VAL A 209 -5.82 15.02 5.66
N GLY A 210 -4.82 14.45 5.00
CA GLY A 210 -3.70 15.18 4.40
C GLY A 210 -3.83 15.36 2.89
N VAL A 211 -2.70 15.43 2.24
CA VAL A 211 -2.53 15.78 0.83
C VAL A 211 -1.81 14.67 0.08
N VAL A 212 -2.16 14.48 -1.18
CA VAL A 212 -1.37 13.75 -2.18
C VAL A 212 -0.78 14.76 -3.15
N SER A 213 0.54 14.83 -3.24
CA SER A 213 1.27 15.71 -4.14
C SER A 213 1.76 14.92 -5.35
N VAL A 214 1.30 15.27 -6.53
CA VAL A 214 1.75 14.68 -7.81
C VAL A 214 2.85 15.56 -8.39
N TYR A 215 4.02 15.00 -8.64
CA TYR A 215 5.18 15.72 -9.14
C TYR A 215 5.28 15.69 -10.65
N ASP A 216 5.61 16.85 -11.20
CA ASP A 216 6.07 17.06 -12.58
C ASP A 216 7.39 17.84 -12.52
N GLY A 217 8.51 17.13 -12.70
CA GLY A 217 9.83 17.67 -12.41
C GLY A 217 9.96 18.13 -10.96
N SER A 218 10.34 19.39 -10.75
CA SER A 218 10.50 19.99 -9.41
C SER A 218 9.20 20.61 -8.85
N THR A 219 8.15 20.71 -9.65
CA THR A 219 6.84 21.24 -9.23
C THR A 219 5.90 20.13 -8.80
N SER A 220 4.93 20.44 -7.96
CA SER A 220 3.88 19.50 -7.59
C SER A 220 2.50 20.15 -7.60
N ILE A 221 1.50 19.33 -7.85
CA ILE A 221 0.10 19.69 -7.67
C ILE A 221 -0.43 18.91 -6.47
N ASP A 222 -0.99 19.63 -5.52
CA ASP A 222 -1.52 19.09 -4.29
C ASP A 222 -3.02 18.77 -4.42
N HIS A 223 -3.38 17.54 -4.07
CA HIS A 223 -4.74 17.03 -4.12
C HIS A 223 -5.22 16.67 -2.72
N LYS A 224 -6.37 17.19 -2.32
CA LYS A 224 -7.01 16.91 -1.03
C LYS A 224 -8.08 15.82 -1.16
N SER A 225 -8.55 15.35 -0.02
CA SER A 225 -9.63 14.35 0.08
C SER A 225 -10.81 14.69 -0.84
N GLY A 226 -11.29 13.69 -1.57
CA GLY A 226 -12.35 13.80 -2.58
C GLY A 226 -11.85 14.18 -3.98
N ALA A 227 -10.61 14.64 -4.15
CA ALA A 227 -10.07 14.93 -5.47
C ALA A 227 -9.84 13.64 -6.28
N SER A 228 -10.20 13.68 -7.56
CA SER A 228 -9.77 12.68 -8.55
C SER A 228 -8.45 13.13 -9.16
N ILE A 229 -7.56 12.19 -9.42
CA ILE A 229 -6.27 12.43 -10.07
C ILE A 229 -6.27 11.69 -11.40
N PRO A 230 -6.54 12.37 -12.50
CA PRO A 230 -6.35 11.81 -13.83
C PRO A 230 -4.86 11.62 -14.12
N ASP A 231 -4.51 10.86 -15.13
CA ASP A 231 -3.15 10.73 -15.66
C ASP A 231 -2.13 10.01 -14.75
N LEU A 232 -2.57 9.29 -13.73
CA LEU A 232 -1.75 8.29 -13.05
C LEU A 232 -1.91 6.91 -13.74
N PRO A 233 -0.83 6.09 -13.76
CA PRO A 233 -0.85 4.78 -14.40
C PRO A 233 -1.78 3.76 -13.72
#